data_b89324beb1a637ee9a21c8b4bd565c0c
#
_entry.id   b89324beb1a637ee9a21c8b4bd565c0c
#
_cell.length_a   1.000
_cell.length_b   1.000
_cell.length_c   1.000
_cell.angle_alpha   90.00
_cell.angle_beta   90.00
_cell.angle_gamma   90.00
#
_symmetry.space_group_name_H-M   'P 1'
#
loop_
_entity.id
_entity.type
_entity.pdbx_description
1 polymer ?
#
loop_
_entity_poly.entity_id
_entity_poly.type
_entity_poly.pdbx_seq_one_letter_code
_entity_poly.pdbx_strand_id
1 'polypeptide(L)'
;MVNQKAPKKSLSVLLKLWAFMRPYKWTLVGASIALIFTAAITLSIGQGVRLLVDDGLVANSLDGLSDTVQLVFLLSLLMAVGTYARFYLVSWLGERVTADLRSAVFSHLVSLHPSYFEENRSGEIMSRLTTDTSLLQNIIGSSFSMALRSALTFVGSLILLLYTNLKLSLLVLVGVPLVLLPILMFGRRVRKLSRASQDSIADVGSYAGEIVRNIKTVQGFTRENYERAAFDKEVELAFSVARKRIRQRALLIATVILLVFVAISSLIWVGGSDMLAGAMTGGELAAFIFYALMMAGAVATISEVYGELQRAVGATERLLELLSVESLIPYQSGTDMFPASNASVIQFDGVTFSYPARPQVKALDQVSFSIREGERVALVGPSGAGKSTIFELLQRFYDSNEGCVSVFGQSVLDVSTEALRKRLGIVSQQPVMFSSTIKHNIAYGNEDASQKDIEAAALAAHAHEFIEALPKGYDSYLGEQGARLSGGQKQRVAIARAVLKDPDILLLDEATSALDSESEYHVQQAIDELTENRTTLIIAHRLSTIKHVDRILVFDQGQIVAQGTHDQLLASSELYSRLAKLQFMDA
;
A
#
# COMPACT_ATOMS: atom_id res chain seq x y z
N MET A 1 19.30 -1.20 25.83
CA MET A 1 18.80 -0.28 24.78
C MET A 1 20.00 0.39 24.13
N VAL A 2 20.52 -0.18 23.06
CA VAL A 2 21.63 0.36 22.30
C VAL A 2 21.08 1.43 21.37
N ASN A 3 21.49 2.66 21.56
CA ASN A 3 21.14 3.83 20.77
C ASN A 3 21.85 3.74 19.39
N GLN A 4 21.35 2.89 18.50
CA GLN A 4 21.78 2.87 17.10
C GLN A 4 21.30 4.17 16.46
N LYS A 5 22.24 5.11 16.26
CA LYS A 5 22.02 6.24 15.35
C LYS A 5 21.57 5.66 14.01
N ALA A 6 20.30 5.93 13.68
CA ALA A 6 19.77 5.58 12.35
C ALA A 6 20.77 6.05 11.27
N PRO A 7 21.14 5.19 10.32
CA PRO A 7 22.08 5.56 9.27
C PRO A 7 21.56 6.81 8.55
N LYS A 8 22.47 7.73 8.22
CA LYS A 8 22.10 8.93 7.44
C LYS A 8 21.51 8.45 6.12
N LYS A 9 20.21 8.63 5.95
CA LYS A 9 19.49 8.26 4.73
C LYS A 9 20.13 8.99 3.55
N SER A 10 20.68 8.22 2.61
CA SER A 10 21.40 8.77 1.47
C SER A 10 20.43 9.17 0.35
N LEU A 11 20.56 10.37 -0.16
CA LEU A 11 19.78 10.84 -1.33
C LEU A 11 20.04 10.00 -2.58
N SER A 12 21.14 9.20 -2.62
CA SER A 12 21.45 8.30 -3.72
C SER A 12 20.39 7.22 -3.95
N VAL A 13 19.57 6.91 -2.94
CA VAL A 13 18.44 5.97 -3.07
C VAL A 13 17.42 6.46 -4.09
N LEU A 14 17.20 7.77 -4.18
CA LEU A 14 16.30 8.35 -5.18
C LEU A 14 16.78 8.14 -6.63
N LEU A 15 18.08 7.93 -6.84
CA LEU A 15 18.63 7.61 -8.17
C LEU A 15 18.12 6.27 -8.70
N LYS A 16 17.73 5.34 -7.83
CA LYS A 16 17.14 4.06 -8.25
C LYS A 16 15.76 4.25 -8.92
N LEU A 17 15.05 5.35 -8.63
CA LEU A 17 13.81 5.72 -9.33
C LEU A 17 14.06 6.09 -10.80
N TRP A 18 15.31 6.35 -11.18
CA TRP A 18 15.66 6.63 -12.57
C TRP A 18 15.22 5.52 -13.53
N ALA A 19 15.19 4.27 -13.09
CA ALA A 19 14.68 3.17 -13.91
C ALA A 19 13.24 3.41 -14.39
N PHE A 20 12.37 3.97 -13.53
CA PHE A 20 10.99 4.31 -13.85
C PHE A 20 10.85 5.63 -14.60
N MET A 21 11.84 6.53 -14.51
CA MET A 21 11.84 7.84 -15.21
C MET A 21 12.43 7.73 -16.62
N ARG A 22 13.35 6.81 -16.85
CA ARG A 22 14.10 6.64 -18.12
C ARG A 22 13.21 6.51 -19.37
N PRO A 23 12.06 5.80 -19.34
CA PRO A 23 11.17 5.73 -20.51
C PRO A 23 10.65 7.10 -20.95
N TYR A 24 10.54 8.06 -20.02
CA TYR A 24 9.96 9.40 -20.22
C TYR A 24 11.02 10.51 -20.36
N LYS A 25 12.22 10.17 -20.82
CA LYS A 25 13.36 11.11 -20.94
C LYS A 25 13.04 12.38 -21.74
N TRP A 26 12.21 12.30 -22.77
CA TRP A 26 11.84 13.46 -23.58
C TRP A 26 10.92 14.42 -22.85
N THR A 27 9.99 13.90 -22.05
CA THR A 27 9.15 14.73 -21.16
C THR A 27 10.02 15.42 -20.10
N LEU A 28 11.02 14.72 -19.55
CA LEU A 28 11.97 15.30 -18.60
C LEU A 28 12.81 16.41 -19.24
N VAL A 29 13.28 16.24 -20.47
CA VAL A 29 14.01 17.27 -21.22
C VAL A 29 13.12 18.49 -21.45
N GLY A 30 11.88 18.28 -21.93
CA GLY A 30 10.92 19.37 -22.13
C GLY A 30 10.62 20.15 -20.84
N ALA A 31 10.42 19.42 -19.73
CA ALA A 31 10.22 20.01 -18.41
C ALA A 31 11.43 20.85 -17.95
N SER A 32 12.65 20.35 -18.21
CA SER A 32 13.90 21.06 -17.87
C SER A 32 14.07 22.33 -18.69
N ILE A 33 13.77 22.29 -19.97
CA ILE A 33 13.79 23.48 -20.84
C ILE A 33 12.78 24.53 -20.34
N ALA A 34 11.53 24.11 -20.08
CA ALA A 34 10.50 25.00 -19.57
C ALA A 34 10.87 25.60 -18.19
N LEU A 35 11.57 24.80 -17.35
CA LEU A 35 12.07 25.26 -16.04
C LEU A 35 13.14 26.36 -16.20
N ILE A 36 14.16 26.13 -17.04
CA ILE A 36 15.21 27.11 -17.29
C ILE A 36 14.60 28.39 -17.89
N PHE A 37 13.69 28.24 -18.85
CA PHE A 37 12.99 29.34 -19.48
C PHE A 37 12.21 30.20 -18.47
N THR A 38 11.42 29.56 -17.60
CA THR A 38 10.66 30.28 -16.55
C THR A 38 11.57 30.94 -15.52
N ALA A 39 12.69 30.33 -15.17
CA ALA A 39 13.67 30.94 -14.26
C ALA A 39 14.33 32.17 -14.90
N ALA A 40 14.71 32.08 -16.16
CA ALA A 40 15.29 33.21 -16.90
C ALA A 40 14.32 34.39 -16.99
N ILE A 41 13.05 34.15 -17.39
CA ILE A 41 12.04 35.22 -17.43
C ILE A 41 11.83 35.84 -16.05
N THR A 42 11.77 35.02 -15.01
CA THR A 42 11.60 35.52 -13.63
C THR A 42 12.72 36.49 -13.25
N LEU A 43 13.96 36.18 -13.61
CA LEU A 43 15.11 37.09 -13.40
C LEU A 43 15.04 38.34 -14.27
N SER A 44 14.55 38.22 -15.51
CA SER A 44 14.38 39.36 -16.45
C SER A 44 13.34 40.37 -15.96
N ILE A 45 12.34 39.94 -15.16
CA ILE A 45 11.36 40.89 -14.58
C ILE A 45 12.03 41.93 -13.70
N GLY A 46 13.10 41.59 -12.98
CA GLY A 46 13.86 42.58 -12.20
C GLY A 46 14.51 43.68 -13.05
N GLN A 47 14.97 43.34 -14.24
CA GLN A 47 15.44 44.36 -15.20
C GLN A 47 14.28 45.20 -15.74
N GLY A 48 13.11 44.59 -15.99
CA GLY A 48 11.89 45.31 -16.34
C GLY A 48 11.49 46.33 -15.26
N VAL A 49 11.62 45.98 -13.96
CA VAL A 49 11.38 46.90 -12.84
C VAL A 49 12.37 48.07 -12.87
N ARG A 50 13.66 47.80 -13.16
CA ARG A 50 14.68 48.84 -13.31
C ARG A 50 14.30 49.86 -14.41
N LEU A 51 14.02 49.35 -15.61
CA LEU A 51 13.64 50.21 -16.77
C LEU A 51 12.36 50.99 -16.50
N LEU A 52 11.37 50.38 -15.82
CA LEU A 52 10.12 51.06 -15.46
C LEU A 52 10.37 52.30 -14.59
N VAL A 53 11.27 52.19 -13.65
CA VAL A 53 11.59 53.31 -12.74
C VAL A 53 12.47 54.34 -13.45
N ASP A 54 13.55 53.93 -14.10
CA ASP A 54 14.54 54.84 -14.66
C ASP A 54 14.01 55.52 -15.94
N ASP A 55 13.55 54.78 -16.93
CA ASP A 55 13.14 55.28 -18.24
C ASP A 55 11.67 55.74 -18.28
N GLY A 56 10.80 55.15 -17.43
CA GLY A 56 9.40 55.52 -17.36
C GLY A 56 9.12 56.67 -16.37
N LEU A 57 9.41 56.47 -15.10
CA LEU A 57 8.99 57.38 -14.04
C LEU A 57 9.97 58.54 -13.84
N VAL A 58 11.28 58.25 -13.78
CA VAL A 58 12.31 59.28 -13.52
C VAL A 58 12.55 60.16 -14.76
N ALA A 59 12.57 59.56 -15.95
CA ALA A 59 12.69 60.27 -17.22
C ALA A 59 11.44 61.10 -17.61
N ASN A 60 10.32 60.93 -16.87
CA ASN A 60 9.04 61.59 -17.11
C ASN A 60 8.54 61.46 -18.58
N SER A 61 8.78 60.28 -19.21
CA SER A 61 8.47 59.97 -20.61
C SER A 61 7.29 59.02 -20.67
N LEU A 62 6.18 59.46 -21.29
CA LEU A 62 5.01 58.61 -21.53
C LEU A 62 5.33 57.46 -22.49
N ASP A 63 6.18 57.71 -23.48
CA ASP A 63 6.59 56.69 -24.45
C ASP A 63 7.47 55.63 -23.78
N GLY A 64 8.47 56.04 -22.98
CA GLY A 64 9.30 55.11 -22.21
C GLY A 64 8.50 54.26 -21.18
N LEU A 65 7.48 54.88 -20.58
CA LEU A 65 6.56 54.15 -19.69
C LEU A 65 5.74 53.11 -20.46
N SER A 66 5.19 53.49 -21.62
CA SER A 66 4.41 52.61 -22.49
C SER A 66 5.22 51.39 -22.96
N ASP A 67 6.44 51.63 -23.46
CA ASP A 67 7.32 50.57 -23.95
C ASP A 67 7.72 49.59 -22.84
N THR A 68 8.01 50.10 -21.64
CA THR A 68 8.37 49.27 -20.51
C THR A 68 7.18 48.46 -19.99
N VAL A 69 5.97 49.04 -19.94
CA VAL A 69 4.74 48.33 -19.57
C VAL A 69 4.44 47.21 -20.57
N GLN A 70 4.61 47.47 -21.88
CA GLN A 70 4.46 46.43 -22.92
C GLN A 70 5.48 45.30 -22.75
N LEU A 71 6.75 45.63 -22.45
CA LEU A 71 7.79 44.63 -22.16
C LEU A 71 7.43 43.76 -20.95
N VAL A 72 7.03 44.37 -19.83
CA VAL A 72 6.63 43.65 -18.62
C VAL A 72 5.41 42.79 -18.89
N PHE A 73 4.44 43.26 -19.67
CA PHE A 73 3.27 42.47 -20.09
C PHE A 73 3.70 41.27 -20.94
N LEU A 74 4.59 41.46 -21.92
CA LEU A 74 5.13 40.36 -22.73
C LEU A 74 5.87 39.33 -21.88
N LEU A 75 6.73 39.76 -20.94
CA LEU A 75 7.43 38.87 -20.01
C LEU A 75 6.44 38.09 -19.13
N SER A 76 5.37 38.74 -18.69
CA SER A 76 4.31 38.10 -17.91
C SER A 76 3.55 37.03 -18.70
N LEU A 77 3.25 37.32 -19.98
CA LEU A 77 2.61 36.36 -20.89
C LEU A 77 3.52 35.14 -21.13
N LEU A 78 4.79 35.38 -21.45
CA LEU A 78 5.79 34.33 -21.65
C LEU A 78 5.97 33.47 -20.35
N MET A 79 5.96 34.12 -19.20
CA MET A 79 6.02 33.45 -17.91
C MET A 79 4.80 32.56 -17.66
N ALA A 80 3.59 33.02 -18.02
CA ALA A 80 2.37 32.24 -17.89
C ALA A 80 2.42 30.99 -18.77
N VAL A 81 2.79 31.13 -20.05
CA VAL A 81 2.94 30.00 -21.00
C VAL A 81 4.03 29.04 -20.54
N GLY A 82 5.20 29.54 -20.16
CA GLY A 82 6.30 28.71 -19.67
C GLY A 82 5.96 27.98 -18.37
N THR A 83 5.22 28.63 -17.46
CA THR A 83 4.77 28.04 -16.21
C THR A 83 3.73 26.93 -16.47
N TYR A 84 2.79 27.16 -17.37
CA TYR A 84 1.82 26.14 -17.81
C TYR A 84 2.53 24.92 -18.37
N ALA A 85 3.43 25.11 -19.35
CA ALA A 85 4.16 24.01 -19.96
C ALA A 85 4.98 23.22 -18.93
N ARG A 86 5.73 23.92 -18.07
CA ARG A 86 6.52 23.31 -17.01
C ARG A 86 5.64 22.51 -16.04
N PHE A 87 4.57 23.14 -15.54
CA PHE A 87 3.68 22.50 -14.55
C PHE A 87 3.03 21.26 -15.15
N TYR A 88 2.51 21.35 -16.37
CA TYR A 88 1.89 20.21 -17.05
C TYR A 88 2.87 19.05 -17.23
N LEU A 89 4.06 19.30 -17.79
CA LEU A 89 5.05 18.26 -18.06
C LEU A 89 5.56 17.58 -16.78
N VAL A 90 5.84 18.37 -15.74
CA VAL A 90 6.35 17.86 -14.47
C VAL A 90 5.27 17.08 -13.72
N SER A 91 4.04 17.60 -13.65
CA SER A 91 2.92 16.90 -12.99
C SER A 91 2.55 15.62 -13.73
N TRP A 92 2.49 15.66 -15.06
CA TRP A 92 2.25 14.46 -15.87
C TRP A 92 3.31 13.39 -15.64
N LEU A 93 4.58 13.78 -15.55
CA LEU A 93 5.68 12.86 -15.26
C LEU A 93 5.52 12.22 -13.87
N GLY A 94 5.17 13.02 -12.86
CA GLY A 94 4.94 12.55 -11.52
C GLY A 94 3.80 11.53 -11.44
N GLU A 95 2.67 11.82 -12.10
CA GLU A 95 1.52 10.90 -12.16
C GLU A 95 1.88 9.60 -12.89
N ARG A 96 2.53 9.71 -14.05
CA ARG A 96 2.85 8.53 -14.87
C ARG A 96 3.84 7.58 -14.18
N VAL A 97 4.94 8.13 -13.65
CA VAL A 97 5.96 7.34 -12.93
C VAL A 97 5.34 6.67 -11.70
N THR A 98 4.43 7.36 -11.02
CA THR A 98 3.74 6.79 -9.86
C THR A 98 2.77 5.69 -10.26
N ALA A 99 2.06 5.83 -11.38
CA ALA A 99 1.20 4.77 -11.90
C ALA A 99 2.01 3.51 -12.24
N ASP A 100 3.15 3.67 -12.92
CA ASP A 100 4.04 2.56 -13.26
C ASP A 100 4.62 1.90 -12.00
N LEU A 101 4.99 2.69 -10.99
CA LEU A 101 5.50 2.18 -9.71
C LEU A 101 4.42 1.41 -8.94
N ARG A 102 3.18 1.92 -8.88
CA ARG A 102 2.05 1.22 -8.26
C ARG A 102 1.76 -0.11 -8.95
N SER A 103 1.78 -0.11 -10.28
CA SER A 103 1.57 -1.33 -11.08
C SER A 103 2.68 -2.36 -10.80
N ALA A 104 3.95 -1.94 -10.80
CA ALA A 104 5.09 -2.81 -10.50
C ALA A 104 5.03 -3.38 -9.08
N VAL A 105 4.72 -2.55 -8.08
CA VAL A 105 4.58 -2.97 -6.68
C VAL A 105 3.42 -3.96 -6.53
N PHE A 106 2.26 -3.68 -7.13
CA PHE A 106 1.10 -4.57 -7.04
C PHE A 106 1.35 -5.91 -7.73
N SER A 107 1.93 -5.90 -8.94
CA SER A 107 2.29 -7.12 -9.67
C SER A 107 3.29 -7.97 -8.87
N HIS A 108 4.25 -7.32 -8.21
CA HIS A 108 5.21 -8.01 -7.37
C HIS A 108 4.55 -8.61 -6.12
N LEU A 109 3.69 -7.85 -5.41
CA LEU A 109 2.95 -8.33 -4.25
C LEU A 109 2.14 -9.59 -4.55
N VAL A 110 1.40 -9.61 -5.67
CA VAL A 110 0.58 -10.77 -6.05
C VAL A 110 1.43 -12.01 -6.35
N SER A 111 2.71 -11.85 -6.71
CA SER A 111 3.64 -12.95 -6.96
C SER A 111 4.36 -13.47 -5.72
N LEU A 112 4.24 -12.80 -4.57
CA LEU A 112 4.86 -13.24 -3.31
C LEU A 112 4.12 -14.44 -2.70
N HIS A 113 4.87 -15.22 -1.92
CA HIS A 113 4.36 -16.37 -1.18
C HIS A 113 3.46 -15.94 0.01
N PRO A 114 2.49 -16.78 0.42
CA PRO A 114 1.53 -16.42 1.46
C PRO A 114 2.14 -16.05 2.82
N SER A 115 3.24 -16.70 3.24
CA SER A 115 3.86 -16.40 4.54
C SER A 115 4.34 -14.95 4.65
N TYR A 116 4.67 -14.28 3.54
CA TYR A 116 4.98 -12.85 3.54
C TYR A 116 3.80 -12.01 4.10
N PHE A 117 2.57 -12.36 3.74
CA PHE A 117 1.36 -11.66 4.18
C PHE A 117 0.95 -12.02 5.61
N GLU A 118 1.36 -13.17 6.10
CA GLU A 118 1.14 -13.60 7.50
C GLU A 118 2.09 -12.86 8.45
N GLU A 119 3.35 -12.65 8.05
CA GLU A 119 4.36 -11.97 8.84
C GLU A 119 4.21 -10.44 8.79
N ASN A 120 3.67 -9.90 7.68
CA ASN A 120 3.55 -8.46 7.46
C ASN A 120 2.09 -8.01 7.56
N ARG A 121 1.86 -6.94 8.31
CA ARG A 121 0.50 -6.39 8.49
C ARG A 121 -0.04 -5.84 7.17
N SER A 122 -1.24 -6.24 6.80
CA SER A 122 -1.93 -5.77 5.59
C SER A 122 -2.03 -4.24 5.50
N GLY A 123 -2.26 -3.56 6.62
CA GLY A 123 -2.28 -2.10 6.68
C GLY A 123 -0.93 -1.45 6.36
N GLU A 124 0.20 -2.08 6.71
CA GLU A 124 1.53 -1.58 6.34
C GLU A 124 1.79 -1.74 4.84
N ILE A 125 1.46 -2.89 4.27
CA ILE A 125 1.56 -3.16 2.83
C ILE A 125 0.72 -2.15 2.04
N MET A 126 -0.53 -1.92 2.45
CA MET A 126 -1.41 -0.93 1.82
C MET A 126 -0.90 0.50 1.96
N SER A 127 -0.29 0.86 3.09
CA SER A 127 0.36 2.17 3.28
C SER A 127 1.55 2.35 2.34
N ARG A 128 2.35 1.32 2.10
CA ARG A 128 3.45 1.36 1.12
C ARG A 128 2.91 1.60 -0.31
N LEU A 129 1.83 0.91 -0.69
CA LEU A 129 1.22 1.03 -2.01
C LEU A 129 0.54 2.40 -2.25
N THR A 130 -0.04 3.02 -1.22
CA THR A 130 -0.81 4.26 -1.33
C THR A 130 -0.01 5.49 -0.86
N THR A 131 0.34 5.55 0.42
CA THR A 131 0.97 6.73 1.03
C THR A 131 2.39 6.96 0.52
N ASP A 132 3.23 5.91 0.48
CA ASP A 132 4.62 6.06 0.05
C ASP A 132 4.72 6.41 -1.43
N THR A 133 3.89 5.83 -2.28
CA THR A 133 3.83 6.19 -3.70
C THR A 133 3.33 7.61 -3.92
N SER A 134 2.36 8.09 -3.13
CA SER A 134 1.87 9.48 -3.21
C SER A 134 2.91 10.49 -2.74
N LEU A 135 3.74 10.15 -1.76
CA LEU A 135 4.90 10.98 -1.40
C LEU A 135 5.88 11.13 -2.57
N LEU A 136 6.16 10.04 -3.30
CA LEU A 136 7.03 10.09 -4.47
C LEU A 136 6.39 10.87 -5.62
N GLN A 137 5.09 10.75 -5.84
CA GLN A 137 4.32 11.54 -6.80
C GLN A 137 4.54 13.05 -6.58
N ASN A 138 4.38 13.53 -5.34
CA ASN A 138 4.60 14.94 -5.02
C ASN A 138 6.04 15.38 -5.25
N ILE A 139 7.01 14.56 -4.92
CA ILE A 139 8.43 14.89 -5.13
C ILE A 139 8.76 14.98 -6.62
N ILE A 140 8.39 14.00 -7.42
CA ILE A 140 8.67 13.95 -8.86
C ILE A 140 7.83 15.00 -9.58
N GLY A 141 6.54 15.13 -9.24
CA GLY A 141 5.56 15.97 -9.91
C GLY A 141 5.61 17.45 -9.54
N SER A 142 6.32 17.86 -8.46
CA SER A 142 6.37 19.27 -8.08
C SER A 142 7.66 19.66 -7.35
N SER A 143 7.99 19.02 -6.22
CA SER A 143 9.00 19.51 -5.28
C SER A 143 10.39 19.59 -5.89
N PHE A 144 10.80 18.58 -6.66
CA PHE A 144 12.10 18.56 -7.34
C PHE A 144 12.23 19.71 -8.35
N SER A 145 11.19 19.95 -9.15
CA SER A 145 11.13 21.07 -10.10
C SER A 145 11.17 22.43 -9.39
N MET A 146 10.46 22.55 -8.26
CA MET A 146 10.50 23.77 -7.45
C MET A 146 11.88 24.03 -6.86
N ALA A 147 12.54 23.00 -6.33
CA ALA A 147 13.91 23.13 -5.81
C ALA A 147 14.91 23.54 -6.87
N LEU A 148 14.86 22.90 -8.04
CA LEU A 148 15.78 23.22 -9.14
C LEU A 148 15.55 24.64 -9.68
N ARG A 149 14.28 25.06 -9.86
CA ARG A 149 13.96 26.43 -10.22
C ARG A 149 14.46 27.43 -9.18
N SER A 150 14.23 27.14 -7.88
CA SER A 150 14.69 28.02 -6.80
C SER A 150 16.22 28.07 -6.72
N ALA A 151 16.92 26.97 -7.01
CA ALA A 151 18.38 26.97 -7.10
C ALA A 151 18.89 27.87 -8.24
N LEU A 152 18.28 27.77 -9.44
CA LEU A 152 18.61 28.66 -10.58
C LEU A 152 18.30 30.11 -10.25
N THR A 153 17.15 30.38 -9.64
CA THR A 153 16.77 31.75 -9.24
C THR A 153 17.71 32.30 -8.18
N PHE A 154 18.12 31.46 -7.19
CA PHE A 154 19.09 31.87 -6.19
C PHE A 154 20.43 32.26 -6.82
N VAL A 155 20.99 31.39 -7.66
CA VAL A 155 22.28 31.67 -8.35
C VAL A 155 22.16 32.90 -9.25
N GLY A 156 21.09 32.98 -10.05
CA GLY A 156 20.86 34.12 -10.94
C GLY A 156 20.68 35.43 -10.19
N SER A 157 19.87 35.43 -9.10
CA SER A 157 19.70 36.63 -8.26
C SER A 157 20.99 37.05 -7.59
N LEU A 158 21.81 36.08 -7.10
CA LEU A 158 23.10 36.40 -6.49
C LEU A 158 24.06 37.04 -7.50
N ILE A 159 24.14 36.50 -8.72
CA ILE A 159 24.97 37.09 -9.80
C ILE A 159 24.51 38.52 -10.11
N LEU A 160 23.18 38.71 -10.28
CA LEU A 160 22.62 40.02 -10.59
C LEU A 160 22.80 41.04 -9.45
N LEU A 161 22.68 40.61 -8.19
CA LEU A 161 22.98 41.45 -7.03
C LEU A 161 24.44 41.94 -7.04
N LEU A 162 25.40 41.00 -7.21
CA LEU A 162 26.82 41.31 -7.25
C LEU A 162 27.19 42.24 -8.41
N TYR A 163 26.52 42.08 -9.57
CA TYR A 163 26.71 42.93 -10.75
C TYR A 163 26.16 44.34 -10.55
N THR A 164 24.98 44.44 -9.86
CA THR A 164 24.31 45.75 -9.70
C THR A 164 25.07 46.64 -8.67
N ASN A 165 25.37 46.12 -7.48
CA ASN A 165 26.09 46.90 -6.46
C ASN A 165 26.77 45.96 -5.44
N LEU A 166 28.10 45.92 -5.44
CA LEU A 166 28.88 45.05 -4.56
C LEU A 166 28.71 45.39 -3.07
N LYS A 167 28.63 46.69 -2.71
CA LYS A 167 28.47 47.17 -1.34
C LYS A 167 27.16 46.69 -0.71
N LEU A 168 26.05 46.87 -1.44
CA LEU A 168 24.73 46.41 -0.99
C LEU A 168 24.64 44.89 -0.98
N SER A 169 25.31 44.20 -1.92
CA SER A 169 25.35 42.73 -1.94
C SER A 169 26.05 42.14 -0.74
N LEU A 170 27.14 42.74 -0.28
CA LEU A 170 27.79 42.34 0.98
C LEU A 170 26.87 42.54 2.20
N LEU A 171 26.08 43.64 2.21
CA LEU A 171 25.07 43.86 3.26
C LEU A 171 24.02 42.72 3.27
N VAL A 172 23.53 42.31 2.11
CA VAL A 172 22.58 41.19 1.97
C VAL A 172 23.23 39.88 2.40
N LEU A 173 24.47 39.60 1.99
CA LEU A 173 25.21 38.39 2.37
C LEU A 173 25.42 38.27 3.89
N VAL A 174 25.57 39.37 4.59
CA VAL A 174 25.64 39.43 6.07
C VAL A 174 24.23 39.31 6.68
N GLY A 175 23.22 39.91 6.08
CA GLY A 175 21.83 39.89 6.53
C GLY A 175 21.19 38.51 6.46
N VAL A 176 21.49 37.71 5.41
CA VAL A 176 20.94 36.36 5.24
C VAL A 176 21.27 35.43 6.42
N PRO A 177 22.52 35.27 6.87
CA PRO A 177 22.83 34.49 8.08
C PRO A 177 22.11 35.00 9.34
N LEU A 178 21.96 36.32 9.50
CA LEU A 178 21.27 36.92 10.64
C LEU A 178 19.79 36.52 10.70
N VAL A 179 19.11 36.44 9.56
CA VAL A 179 17.72 35.94 9.45
C VAL A 179 17.65 34.43 9.61
N LEU A 180 18.65 33.69 9.12
CA LEU A 180 18.68 32.23 9.23
C LEU A 180 18.94 31.73 10.67
N LEU A 181 19.67 32.47 11.47
CA LEU A 181 20.05 32.07 12.83
C LEU A 181 18.82 31.73 13.71
N PRO A 182 17.80 32.60 13.84
CA PRO A 182 16.58 32.25 14.57
C PRO A 182 15.84 31.06 13.98
N ILE A 183 15.81 30.90 12.65
CA ILE A 183 15.17 29.75 12.00
C ILE A 183 15.85 28.46 12.42
N LEU A 184 17.16 28.43 12.52
CA LEU A 184 17.92 27.25 12.95
C LEU A 184 17.75 26.98 14.45
N MET A 185 17.75 28.02 15.29
CA MET A 185 17.61 27.91 16.74
C MET A 185 16.19 27.45 17.15
N PHE A 186 15.17 28.16 16.67
CA PHE A 186 13.77 27.87 17.04
C PHE A 186 13.21 26.68 16.22
N GLY A 187 13.69 26.46 15.00
CA GLY A 187 13.23 25.40 14.12
C GLY A 187 13.41 23.99 14.70
N ARG A 188 14.48 23.77 15.52
CA ARG A 188 14.67 22.50 16.23
C ARG A 188 13.59 22.27 17.28
N ARG A 189 13.23 23.32 18.06
CA ARG A 189 12.16 23.25 19.06
C ARG A 189 10.79 23.06 18.42
N VAL A 190 10.50 23.83 17.37
CA VAL A 190 9.25 23.71 16.60
C VAL A 190 9.12 22.31 16.01
N ARG A 191 10.19 21.74 15.44
CA ARG A 191 10.20 20.36 14.92
C ARG A 191 9.90 19.31 15.99
N LYS A 192 10.52 19.44 17.19
CA LYS A 192 10.27 18.53 18.31
C LYS A 192 8.79 18.59 18.75
N LEU A 193 8.26 19.81 18.91
CA LEU A 193 6.86 20.02 19.31
C LEU A 193 5.88 19.60 18.20
N SER A 194 6.25 19.72 16.93
CA SER A 194 5.43 19.24 15.82
C SER A 194 5.30 17.72 15.83
N ARG A 195 6.39 16.98 16.09
CA ARG A 195 6.34 15.53 16.28
C ARG A 195 5.43 15.15 17.44
N ALA A 196 5.68 15.72 18.63
CA ALA A 196 4.85 15.44 19.79
C ALA A 196 3.35 15.75 19.55
N SER A 197 3.05 16.79 18.77
CA SER A 197 1.67 17.11 18.39
C SER A 197 1.09 16.09 17.40
N GLN A 198 1.89 15.57 16.48
CA GLN A 198 1.45 14.50 15.57
C GLN A 198 1.21 13.18 16.31
N ASP A 199 2.11 12.84 17.25
CA ASP A 199 1.96 11.66 18.10
C ASP A 199 0.66 11.74 18.92
N SER A 200 0.40 12.88 19.58
CA SER A 200 -0.86 13.07 20.34
C SER A 200 -2.12 13.02 19.46
N ILE A 201 -2.08 13.50 18.22
CA ILE A 201 -3.21 13.37 17.28
C ILE A 201 -3.40 11.91 16.86
N ALA A 202 -2.32 11.17 16.66
CA ALA A 202 -2.37 9.75 16.35
C ALA A 202 -2.98 8.94 17.52
N ASP A 203 -2.65 9.28 18.77
CA ASP A 203 -3.22 8.65 19.97
C ASP A 203 -4.74 8.90 20.04
N VAL A 204 -5.21 10.14 19.80
CA VAL A 204 -6.65 10.48 19.71
C VAL A 204 -7.33 9.67 18.60
N GLY A 205 -6.69 9.57 17.42
CA GLY A 205 -7.23 8.78 16.30
C GLY A 205 -7.30 7.29 16.60
N SER A 206 -6.28 6.74 17.25
CA SER A 206 -6.23 5.34 17.67
C SER A 206 -7.32 5.01 18.67
N TYR A 207 -7.50 5.86 19.69
CA TYR A 207 -8.57 5.72 20.67
C TYR A 207 -9.96 5.76 20.03
N ALA A 208 -10.24 6.77 19.20
CA ALA A 208 -11.50 6.86 18.47
C ALA A 208 -11.74 5.63 17.59
N GLY A 209 -10.72 5.15 16.88
CA GLY A 209 -10.81 3.97 16.03
C GLY A 209 -11.12 2.69 16.81
N GLU A 210 -10.59 2.54 18.01
CA GLU A 210 -10.89 1.41 18.90
C GLU A 210 -12.37 1.43 19.33
N ILE A 211 -12.85 2.57 19.83
CA ILE A 211 -14.23 2.74 20.30
C ILE A 211 -15.24 2.53 19.17
N VAL A 212 -14.99 3.12 17.99
CA VAL A 212 -15.89 2.98 16.82
C VAL A 212 -15.96 1.53 16.32
N ARG A 213 -14.84 0.82 16.28
CA ARG A 213 -14.84 -0.61 15.91
C ARG A 213 -15.64 -1.47 16.89
N ASN A 214 -15.65 -1.10 18.17
CA ASN A 214 -16.32 -1.84 19.23
C ASN A 214 -17.60 -1.14 19.71
N ILE A 215 -18.25 -0.32 18.86
CA ILE A 215 -19.38 0.53 19.26
C ILE A 215 -20.55 -0.24 19.88
N LYS A 216 -20.83 -1.46 19.38
CA LYS A 216 -21.89 -2.31 19.94
C LYS A 216 -21.58 -2.71 21.40
N THR A 217 -20.33 -2.93 21.73
CA THR A 217 -19.90 -3.23 23.09
C THR A 217 -20.09 -2.01 23.99
N VAL A 218 -19.66 -0.84 23.56
CA VAL A 218 -19.82 0.41 24.30
C VAL A 218 -21.29 0.68 24.61
N GLN A 219 -22.14 0.58 23.59
CA GLN A 219 -23.61 0.77 23.73
C GLN A 219 -24.26 -0.33 24.55
N GLY A 220 -23.87 -1.60 24.36
CA GLY A 220 -24.37 -2.74 25.12
C GLY A 220 -24.09 -2.66 26.62
N PHE A 221 -22.98 -2.01 27.00
CA PHE A 221 -22.61 -1.73 28.39
C PHE A 221 -23.04 -0.33 28.88
N THR A 222 -23.71 0.46 28.06
CA THR A 222 -24.17 1.83 28.38
C THR A 222 -23.02 2.72 28.83
N ARG A 223 -21.86 2.67 28.14
CA ARG A 223 -20.63 3.37 28.51
C ARG A 223 -20.33 4.62 27.65
N GLU A 224 -21.29 5.11 26.88
CA GLU A 224 -21.09 6.24 25.96
C GLU A 224 -20.59 7.52 26.68
N ASN A 225 -21.12 7.82 27.87
CA ASN A 225 -20.69 8.99 28.62
C ASN A 225 -19.28 8.84 29.20
N TYR A 226 -18.90 7.62 29.60
CA TYR A 226 -17.56 7.33 30.07
C TYR A 226 -16.54 7.51 28.93
N GLU A 227 -16.81 6.90 27.76
CA GLU A 227 -15.92 6.98 26.62
C GLU A 227 -15.82 8.40 26.05
N ARG A 228 -16.93 9.18 26.09
CA ARG A 228 -16.92 10.59 25.72
C ARG A 228 -16.00 11.41 26.61
N ALA A 229 -16.10 11.23 27.94
CA ALA A 229 -15.26 11.95 28.88
C ALA A 229 -13.78 11.58 28.76
N ALA A 230 -13.49 10.30 28.49
CA ALA A 230 -12.13 9.83 28.26
C ALA A 230 -11.56 10.40 26.94
N PHE A 231 -12.34 10.42 25.88
CA PHE A 231 -11.95 11.00 24.59
C PHE A 231 -11.69 12.49 24.70
N ASP A 232 -12.56 13.24 25.39
CA ASP A 232 -12.39 14.68 25.63
C ASP A 232 -11.07 14.98 26.36
N LYS A 233 -10.66 14.12 27.31
CA LYS A 233 -9.39 14.24 28.01
C LYS A 233 -8.19 14.07 27.06
N GLU A 234 -8.23 13.10 26.16
CA GLU A 234 -7.19 12.89 25.14
C GLU A 234 -7.12 14.08 24.15
N VAL A 235 -8.26 14.61 23.75
CA VAL A 235 -8.35 15.81 22.88
C VAL A 235 -7.73 17.02 23.57
N GLU A 236 -8.03 17.27 24.87
CA GLU A 236 -7.46 18.37 25.63
C GLU A 236 -5.94 18.22 25.83
N LEU A 237 -5.46 17.00 26.03
CA LEU A 237 -4.03 16.72 26.07
C LEU A 237 -3.36 17.09 24.76
N ALA A 238 -3.91 16.63 23.63
CA ALA A 238 -3.41 16.94 22.29
C ALA A 238 -3.44 18.45 22.01
N PHE A 239 -4.52 19.16 22.42
CA PHE A 239 -4.62 20.61 22.31
C PHE A 239 -3.54 21.34 23.14
N SER A 240 -3.26 20.87 24.35
CA SER A 240 -2.20 21.45 25.20
C SER A 240 -0.82 21.40 24.54
N VAL A 241 -0.50 20.28 23.88
CA VAL A 241 0.75 20.09 23.11
C VAL A 241 0.74 21.01 21.87
N ALA A 242 -0.39 21.04 21.14
CA ALA A 242 -0.55 21.92 19.98
C ALA A 242 -0.39 23.40 20.36
N ARG A 243 -0.93 23.85 21.48
CA ARG A 243 -0.78 25.24 21.99
C ARG A 243 0.69 25.62 22.20
N LYS A 244 1.50 24.72 22.77
CA LYS A 244 2.95 24.95 22.94
C LYS A 244 3.65 25.07 21.58
N ARG A 245 3.31 24.24 20.61
CA ARG A 245 3.83 24.30 19.24
C ARG A 245 3.46 25.62 18.57
N ILE A 246 2.18 26.02 18.64
CA ILE A 246 1.66 27.26 18.04
C ILE A 246 2.42 28.46 18.60
N ARG A 247 2.60 28.55 19.92
CA ARG A 247 3.33 29.66 20.55
C ARG A 247 4.77 29.79 20.05
N GLN A 248 5.50 28.67 19.96
CA GLN A 248 6.88 28.66 19.45
C GLN A 248 6.95 29.03 17.98
N ARG A 249 5.99 28.56 17.17
CA ARG A 249 5.91 28.88 15.74
C ARG A 249 5.56 30.34 15.51
N ALA A 250 4.61 30.88 16.28
CA ALA A 250 4.25 32.30 16.21
C ALA A 250 5.41 33.21 16.55
N LEU A 251 6.16 32.88 17.60
CA LEU A 251 7.37 33.64 17.99
C LEU A 251 8.43 33.60 16.87
N LEU A 252 8.67 32.43 16.27
CA LEU A 252 9.59 32.29 15.15
C LEU A 252 9.17 33.17 13.96
N ILE A 253 7.89 33.10 13.56
CA ILE A 253 7.35 33.88 12.44
C ILE A 253 7.51 35.40 12.74
N ALA A 254 7.11 35.85 13.90
CA ALA A 254 7.23 37.26 14.28
C ALA A 254 8.70 37.77 14.26
N THR A 255 9.63 36.95 14.77
CA THR A 255 11.07 37.27 14.78
C THR A 255 11.61 37.35 13.34
N VAL A 256 11.25 36.39 12.47
CA VAL A 256 11.69 36.39 11.05
C VAL A 256 11.14 37.59 10.32
N ILE A 257 9.85 37.91 10.47
CA ILE A 257 9.24 39.09 9.86
C ILE A 257 9.98 40.38 10.28
N LEU A 258 10.21 40.55 11.59
CA LEU A 258 10.93 41.71 12.09
C LEU A 258 12.32 41.86 11.48
N LEU A 259 13.09 40.76 11.43
CA LEU A 259 14.43 40.77 10.86
C LEU A 259 14.44 41.05 9.34
N VAL A 260 13.47 40.52 8.62
CA VAL A 260 13.31 40.79 7.17
C VAL A 260 13.01 42.28 6.95
N PHE A 261 12.10 42.87 7.71
CA PHE A 261 11.82 44.31 7.59
C PHE A 261 12.99 45.20 8.03
N VAL A 262 13.75 44.82 9.05
CA VAL A 262 14.99 45.50 9.41
C VAL A 262 16.02 45.43 8.29
N ALA A 263 16.18 44.27 7.67
CA ALA A 263 17.10 44.12 6.52
C ALA A 263 16.65 44.99 5.31
N ILE A 264 15.36 44.98 4.95
CA ILE A 264 14.82 45.81 3.87
C ILE A 264 15.01 47.31 4.21
N SER A 265 14.69 47.75 5.42
CA SER A 265 14.88 49.15 5.84
C SER A 265 16.34 49.56 5.80
N SER A 266 17.27 48.66 6.17
CA SER A 266 18.70 48.91 6.06
C SER A 266 19.15 49.06 4.62
N LEU A 267 18.61 48.23 3.69
CA LEU A 267 18.88 48.33 2.27
C LEU A 267 18.36 49.62 1.67
N ILE A 268 17.16 50.07 2.05
CA ILE A 268 16.58 51.34 1.61
C ILE A 268 17.38 52.50 2.16
N TRP A 269 17.83 52.44 3.42
CA TRP A 269 18.65 53.50 4.00
C TRP A 269 19.99 53.65 3.28
N VAL A 270 20.75 52.55 3.13
CA VAL A 270 22.09 52.59 2.53
C VAL A 270 21.98 52.86 1.04
N GLY A 271 21.06 52.15 0.29
CA GLY A 271 20.85 52.33 -1.15
C GLY A 271 20.26 53.71 -1.46
N GLY A 272 19.34 54.22 -0.64
CA GLY A 272 18.80 55.58 -0.77
C GLY A 272 19.85 56.65 -0.56
N SER A 273 20.77 56.45 0.40
CA SER A 273 21.90 57.39 0.58
C SER A 273 22.86 57.38 -0.64
N ASP A 274 23.13 56.19 -1.21
CA ASP A 274 23.95 56.05 -2.43
C ASP A 274 23.23 56.67 -3.65
N MET A 275 21.91 56.59 -3.74
CA MET A 275 21.09 57.23 -4.77
C MET A 275 21.16 58.77 -4.66
N LEU A 276 21.00 59.32 -3.46
CA LEU A 276 21.12 60.76 -3.22
C LEU A 276 22.52 61.28 -3.50
N ALA A 277 23.55 60.46 -3.35
CA ALA A 277 24.93 60.77 -3.71
C ALA A 277 25.23 60.60 -5.20
N GLY A 278 24.26 60.16 -6.03
CA GLY A 278 24.45 59.95 -7.47
C GLY A 278 25.23 58.67 -7.82
N ALA A 279 25.45 57.75 -6.84
CA ALA A 279 26.23 56.55 -7.05
C ALA A 279 25.40 55.38 -7.63
N MET A 280 24.06 55.49 -7.60
CA MET A 280 23.14 54.51 -8.22
C MET A 280 21.82 55.18 -8.62
N THR A 281 21.05 54.53 -9.53
CA THR A 281 19.72 55.00 -9.92
C THR A 281 18.62 54.48 -9.03
N GLY A 282 17.43 55.10 -9.08
CA GLY A 282 16.23 54.58 -8.35
C GLY A 282 15.79 53.22 -8.87
N GLY A 283 15.89 52.97 -10.18
CA GLY A 283 15.59 51.70 -10.79
C GLY A 283 16.57 50.59 -10.39
N GLU A 284 17.87 50.92 -10.25
CA GLU A 284 18.87 49.98 -9.75
C GLU A 284 18.56 49.55 -8.30
N LEU A 285 18.15 50.47 -7.43
CA LEU A 285 17.76 50.16 -6.06
C LEU A 285 16.49 49.27 -6.04
N ALA A 286 15.48 49.60 -6.86
CA ALA A 286 14.26 48.82 -6.97
C ALA A 286 14.54 47.38 -7.45
N ALA A 287 15.33 47.21 -8.50
CA ALA A 287 15.76 45.91 -9.01
C ALA A 287 16.59 45.13 -7.96
N PHE A 288 17.46 45.83 -7.24
CA PHE A 288 18.26 45.23 -6.17
C PHE A 288 17.38 44.64 -5.07
N ILE A 289 16.38 45.38 -4.58
CA ILE A 289 15.41 44.89 -3.58
C ILE A 289 14.62 43.70 -4.12
N PHE A 290 14.20 43.76 -5.38
CA PHE A 290 13.49 42.65 -6.04
C PHE A 290 14.34 41.39 -6.05
N TYR A 291 15.62 41.44 -6.45
CA TYR A 291 16.50 40.27 -6.47
C TYR A 291 16.83 39.77 -5.05
N ALA A 292 16.98 40.66 -4.08
CA ALA A 292 17.21 40.28 -2.68
C ALA A 292 16.02 39.49 -2.10
N LEU A 293 14.79 39.93 -2.39
CA LEU A 293 13.56 39.23 -2.00
C LEU A 293 13.43 37.88 -2.71
N MET A 294 13.76 37.82 -3.99
CA MET A 294 13.76 36.56 -4.75
C MET A 294 14.78 35.57 -4.20
N MET A 295 15.98 36.02 -3.87
CA MET A 295 17.01 35.17 -3.30
C MET A 295 16.57 34.61 -1.92
N ALA A 296 15.96 35.44 -1.08
CA ALA A 296 15.42 35.01 0.22
C ALA A 296 14.31 33.97 0.06
N GLY A 297 13.38 34.19 -0.88
CA GLY A 297 12.32 33.24 -1.22
C GLY A 297 12.85 31.91 -1.76
N ALA A 298 13.89 31.96 -2.58
CA ALA A 298 14.53 30.77 -3.12
C ALA A 298 15.16 29.90 -2.02
N VAL A 299 15.85 30.52 -1.03
CA VAL A 299 16.41 29.81 0.13
C VAL A 299 15.32 29.13 0.96
N ALA A 300 14.19 29.82 1.19
CA ALA A 300 13.06 29.27 1.92
C ALA A 300 12.49 28.01 1.21
N THR A 301 12.25 28.09 -0.10
CA THR A 301 11.74 26.97 -0.91
C THR A 301 12.72 25.78 -0.92
N ILE A 302 14.01 26.01 -1.13
CA ILE A 302 15.03 24.94 -1.09
C ILE A 302 15.04 24.25 0.27
N SER A 303 14.92 25.01 1.36
CA SER A 303 14.89 24.46 2.71
C SER A 303 13.64 23.61 2.98
N GLU A 304 12.48 24.00 2.47
CA GLU A 304 11.22 23.24 2.54
C GLU A 304 11.34 21.94 1.78
N VAL A 305 11.75 21.99 0.51
CA VAL A 305 11.89 20.83 -0.37
C VAL A 305 12.94 19.84 0.17
N TYR A 306 14.01 20.32 0.82
CA TYR A 306 14.97 19.43 1.45
C TYR A 306 14.32 18.54 2.51
N GLY A 307 13.39 19.08 3.29
CA GLY A 307 12.61 18.30 4.27
C GLY A 307 11.71 17.25 3.61
N GLU A 308 11.12 17.57 2.46
CA GLU A 308 10.32 16.63 1.68
C GLU A 308 11.17 15.53 1.05
N LEU A 309 12.32 15.86 0.48
CA LEU A 309 13.26 14.88 -0.07
C LEU A 309 13.69 13.85 0.97
N GLN A 310 13.92 14.25 2.23
CA GLN A 310 14.26 13.31 3.30
C GLN A 310 13.12 12.33 3.61
N ARG A 311 11.86 12.76 3.49
CA ARG A 311 10.70 11.86 3.63
C ARG A 311 10.60 10.90 2.45
N ALA A 312 10.83 11.41 1.23
CA ALA A 312 10.80 10.60 0.03
C ALA A 312 11.89 9.52 0.01
N VAL A 313 13.09 9.82 0.51
CA VAL A 313 14.14 8.79 0.67
C VAL A 313 13.62 7.62 1.50
N GLY A 314 12.98 7.90 2.64
CA GLY A 314 12.42 6.83 3.47
C GLY A 314 11.30 6.03 2.79
N ALA A 315 10.43 6.70 2.02
CA ALA A 315 9.39 6.04 1.24
C ALA A 315 9.99 5.17 0.11
N THR A 316 11.00 5.71 -0.59
CA THR A 316 11.72 4.96 -1.65
C THR A 316 12.41 3.72 -1.09
N GLU A 317 13.09 3.83 0.05
CA GLU A 317 13.73 2.68 0.71
C GLU A 317 12.73 1.56 0.98
N ARG A 318 11.57 1.87 1.58
CA ARG A 318 10.53 0.87 1.89
C ARG A 318 9.93 0.24 0.63
N LEU A 319 9.72 1.02 -0.45
CA LEU A 319 9.22 0.48 -1.72
C LEU A 319 10.25 -0.40 -2.43
N LEU A 320 11.51 -0.01 -2.41
CA LEU A 320 12.59 -0.82 -3.00
C LEU A 320 12.86 -2.09 -2.19
N GLU A 321 12.76 -2.01 -0.86
CA GLU A 321 12.82 -3.18 0.02
C GLU A 321 11.72 -4.16 -0.34
N LEU A 322 10.47 -3.67 -0.49
CA LEU A 322 9.34 -4.50 -0.91
C LEU A 322 9.57 -5.15 -2.28
N LEU A 323 10.05 -4.38 -3.27
CA LEU A 323 10.34 -4.89 -4.60
C LEU A 323 11.55 -5.86 -4.65
N SER A 324 12.38 -5.86 -3.61
CA SER A 324 13.53 -6.77 -3.50
C SER A 324 13.24 -8.07 -2.73
N VAL A 325 12.04 -8.22 -2.18
CA VAL A 325 11.63 -9.46 -1.52
C VAL A 325 11.53 -10.56 -2.58
N GLU A 326 12.31 -11.60 -2.43
CA GLU A 326 12.21 -12.78 -3.28
C GLU A 326 11.13 -13.73 -2.75
N SER A 327 10.29 -14.24 -3.65
CA SER A 327 9.32 -15.24 -3.25
C SER A 327 10.02 -16.56 -2.93
N LEU A 328 9.75 -17.13 -1.76
CA LEU A 328 10.25 -18.46 -1.37
C LEU A 328 9.74 -19.55 -2.32
N ILE A 329 8.59 -19.31 -2.95
CA ILE A 329 7.96 -20.21 -3.89
C ILE A 329 7.91 -19.51 -5.25
N PRO A 330 8.69 -19.96 -6.24
CA PRO A 330 8.70 -19.35 -7.57
C PRO A 330 7.38 -19.62 -8.31
N TYR A 331 6.71 -18.57 -8.78
CA TYR A 331 5.36 -18.64 -9.37
C TYR A 331 5.33 -19.32 -10.73
N GLN A 332 6.24 -19.47 -11.51
CA GLN A 332 6.20 -20.07 -12.86
C GLN A 332 7.40 -20.98 -13.15
N SER A 333 8.02 -21.54 -12.12
CA SER A 333 9.10 -22.51 -12.31
C SER A 333 8.53 -23.92 -12.32
N GLY A 334 9.04 -24.74 -13.23
CA GLY A 334 8.65 -26.14 -13.36
C GLY A 334 7.95 -26.45 -14.69
N THR A 335 7.57 -27.69 -14.85
CA THR A 335 6.83 -28.17 -16.03
C THR A 335 5.32 -27.94 -15.86
N ASP A 336 4.62 -27.66 -16.95
CA ASP A 336 3.16 -27.61 -16.98
C ASP A 336 2.52 -28.97 -17.29
N MET A 337 3.34 -30.00 -17.53
CA MET A 337 2.88 -31.33 -17.91
C MET A 337 2.85 -32.26 -16.69
N PHE A 338 1.74 -32.95 -16.53
CA PHE A 338 1.61 -34.10 -15.64
C PHE A 338 1.62 -35.37 -16.45
N PRO A 339 2.51 -36.34 -16.14
CA PRO A 339 2.49 -37.62 -16.84
C PRO A 339 1.16 -38.36 -16.54
N ALA A 340 0.67 -39.12 -17.49
CA ALA A 340 -0.42 -40.01 -17.24
C ALA A 340 0.05 -41.10 -16.25
N SER A 341 -0.34 -40.99 -15.00
CA SER A 341 0.03 -41.95 -13.94
C SER A 341 -1.22 -42.64 -13.43
N ASN A 342 -1.19 -43.97 -13.38
CA ASN A 342 -2.31 -44.81 -12.95
C ASN A 342 -2.21 -45.25 -11.48
N ALA A 343 -1.25 -44.76 -10.68
CA ALA A 343 -0.97 -45.35 -9.36
C ALA A 343 -1.60 -44.56 -8.19
N SER A 344 -1.33 -43.28 -8.08
CA SER A 344 -1.90 -42.41 -7.05
C SER A 344 -2.00 -40.98 -7.54
N VAL A 345 -3.10 -40.31 -7.19
CA VAL A 345 -3.34 -38.91 -7.56
C VAL A 345 -2.66 -37.98 -6.58
N ILE A 346 -2.64 -38.31 -5.30
CA ILE A 346 -1.95 -37.56 -4.24
C ILE A 346 -1.05 -38.54 -3.48
N GLN A 347 0.20 -38.14 -3.21
CA GLN A 347 1.11 -38.93 -2.39
C GLN A 347 1.95 -38.01 -1.49
N PHE A 348 1.97 -38.33 -0.20
CA PHE A 348 2.88 -37.80 0.80
C PHE A 348 3.84 -38.92 1.19
N ASP A 349 5.15 -38.67 1.17
CA ASP A 349 6.18 -39.66 1.50
C ASP A 349 7.16 -39.08 2.50
N GLY A 350 7.06 -39.50 3.77
CA GLY A 350 7.91 -39.07 4.87
C GLY A 350 7.93 -37.55 5.11
N VAL A 351 6.81 -36.87 4.88
CA VAL A 351 6.73 -35.40 4.91
C VAL A 351 6.85 -34.86 6.32
N THR A 352 7.87 -34.03 6.55
CA THR A 352 8.06 -33.25 7.78
C THR A 352 7.98 -31.76 7.43
N PHE A 353 7.23 -31.00 8.21
CA PHE A 353 7.05 -29.56 7.98
C PHE A 353 6.89 -28.77 9.29
N SER A 354 7.55 -27.61 9.33
CA SER A 354 7.39 -26.58 10.37
C SER A 354 7.16 -25.22 9.70
N TYR A 355 6.21 -24.44 10.19
CA TYR A 355 5.97 -23.09 9.70
C TYR A 355 7.18 -22.18 9.94
N PRO A 356 7.57 -21.29 8.99
CA PRO A 356 8.68 -20.36 9.17
C PRO A 356 8.55 -19.50 10.44
N ALA A 357 7.33 -19.10 10.79
CA ALA A 357 7.04 -18.31 11.99
C ALA A 357 7.25 -19.10 13.31
N ARG A 358 7.27 -20.45 13.27
CA ARG A 358 7.44 -21.33 14.42
C ARG A 358 8.32 -22.55 14.09
N PRO A 359 9.59 -22.37 13.76
CA PRO A 359 10.46 -23.43 13.25
C PRO A 359 10.76 -24.54 14.28
N GLN A 360 10.49 -24.28 15.56
CA GLN A 360 10.69 -25.24 16.66
C GLN A 360 9.56 -26.26 16.80
N VAL A 361 8.42 -26.02 16.13
CA VAL A 361 7.23 -26.87 16.27
C VAL A 361 6.94 -27.54 14.93
N LYS A 362 7.05 -28.85 14.88
CA LYS A 362 6.67 -29.62 13.70
C LYS A 362 5.15 -29.61 13.58
N ALA A 363 4.64 -29.08 12.48
CA ALA A 363 3.22 -29.15 12.12
C ALA A 363 2.87 -30.50 11.49
N LEU A 364 3.83 -31.10 10.77
CA LEU A 364 3.79 -32.48 10.29
C LEU A 364 5.12 -33.14 10.61
N ASP A 365 5.07 -34.44 10.99
CA ASP A 365 6.23 -35.23 11.36
C ASP A 365 6.17 -36.61 10.71
N GLN A 366 6.96 -36.85 9.67
CA GLN A 366 7.10 -38.09 8.92
C GLN A 366 5.76 -38.65 8.38
N VAL A 367 4.91 -37.74 7.86
CA VAL A 367 3.58 -38.11 7.33
C VAL A 367 3.70 -38.80 5.98
N SER A 368 3.10 -40.02 5.88
CA SER A 368 3.05 -40.79 4.65
C SER A 368 1.66 -41.34 4.39
N PHE A 369 1.10 -41.06 3.22
CA PHE A 369 -0.15 -41.61 2.70
C PHE A 369 -0.27 -41.41 1.21
N SER A 370 -1.19 -42.15 0.57
CA SER A 370 -1.52 -41.96 -0.85
C SER A 370 -3.02 -41.99 -1.05
N ILE A 371 -3.52 -41.26 -2.06
CA ILE A 371 -4.93 -41.21 -2.44
C ILE A 371 -5.05 -41.62 -3.91
N ARG A 372 -5.98 -42.50 -4.21
CA ARG A 372 -6.25 -43.00 -5.56
C ARG A 372 -7.22 -42.06 -6.30
N GLU A 373 -7.28 -42.18 -7.60
CA GLU A 373 -8.27 -41.48 -8.41
C GLU A 373 -9.69 -41.84 -7.99
N GLY A 374 -10.54 -40.83 -7.81
CA GLY A 374 -11.92 -40.97 -7.35
C GLY A 374 -12.08 -41.32 -5.87
N GLU A 375 -11.00 -41.52 -5.10
CA GLU A 375 -11.08 -41.83 -3.67
C GLU A 375 -11.45 -40.58 -2.86
N ARG A 376 -12.40 -40.74 -1.93
CA ARG A 376 -12.79 -39.72 -0.95
C ARG A 376 -12.15 -40.01 0.40
N VAL A 377 -11.27 -39.15 0.87
CA VAL A 377 -10.51 -39.35 2.11
C VAL A 377 -10.79 -38.21 3.08
N ALA A 378 -11.13 -38.55 4.31
CA ALA A 378 -11.32 -37.60 5.39
C ALA A 378 -10.09 -37.50 6.30
N LEU A 379 -9.70 -36.27 6.66
CA LEU A 379 -8.72 -35.96 7.68
C LEU A 379 -9.45 -35.62 8.98
N VAL A 380 -9.22 -36.39 10.05
CA VAL A 380 -9.87 -36.23 11.35
C VAL A 380 -8.80 -36.12 12.44
N GLY A 381 -9.05 -35.34 13.47
CA GLY A 381 -8.12 -35.16 14.58
C GLY A 381 -8.39 -33.89 15.37
N PRO A 382 -7.76 -33.67 16.51
CA PRO A 382 -7.93 -32.48 17.34
C PRO A 382 -7.47 -31.21 16.58
N SER A 383 -7.88 -30.03 17.10
CA SER A 383 -7.39 -28.77 16.58
C SER A 383 -5.87 -28.68 16.71
N GLY A 384 -5.19 -28.21 15.67
CA GLY A 384 -3.72 -28.13 15.65
C GLY A 384 -3.00 -29.45 15.32
N ALA A 385 -3.71 -30.53 14.95
CA ALA A 385 -3.10 -31.83 14.62
C ALA A 385 -2.40 -31.85 13.24
N GLY A 386 -2.42 -30.76 12.46
CA GLY A 386 -1.72 -30.68 11.16
C GLY A 386 -2.62 -30.87 9.93
N LYS A 387 -3.94 -31.00 10.08
CA LYS A 387 -4.87 -31.27 8.96
C LYS A 387 -4.86 -30.19 7.88
N SER A 388 -4.99 -28.93 8.24
CA SER A 388 -4.97 -27.79 7.28
C SER A 388 -3.60 -27.63 6.62
N THR A 389 -2.52 -28.01 7.31
CA THR A 389 -1.16 -27.99 6.76
C THR A 389 -1.01 -28.92 5.55
N ILE A 390 -1.74 -30.04 5.50
CA ILE A 390 -1.81 -30.91 4.31
C ILE A 390 -2.32 -30.14 3.10
N PHE A 391 -3.38 -29.32 3.26
CA PHE A 391 -3.94 -28.51 2.18
C PHE A 391 -2.97 -27.43 1.70
N GLU A 392 -2.23 -26.82 2.62
CA GLU A 392 -1.29 -25.77 2.30
C GLU A 392 -0.07 -26.30 1.51
N LEU A 393 0.45 -27.47 1.91
CA LEU A 393 1.53 -28.13 1.19
C LEU A 393 1.08 -28.65 -0.17
N LEU A 394 -0.14 -29.19 -0.27
CA LEU A 394 -0.70 -29.69 -1.53
C LEU A 394 -0.91 -28.56 -2.55
N GLN A 395 -1.34 -27.37 -2.09
CA GLN A 395 -1.47 -26.17 -2.91
C GLN A 395 -0.12 -25.47 -3.16
N ARG A 396 0.95 -26.01 -2.54
CA ARG A 396 2.29 -25.40 -2.58
C ARG A 396 2.26 -23.94 -2.14
N PHE A 397 1.60 -23.65 -1.00
CA PHE A 397 1.75 -22.38 -0.28
C PHE A 397 3.02 -22.38 0.57
N TYR A 398 3.50 -23.57 0.91
CA TYR A 398 4.77 -23.85 1.54
C TYR A 398 5.40 -25.09 0.90
N ASP A 399 6.71 -25.19 0.92
CA ASP A 399 7.47 -26.40 0.57
C ASP A 399 7.81 -27.18 1.85
N SER A 400 7.78 -28.53 1.79
CA SER A 400 8.13 -29.39 2.94
C SER A 400 9.60 -29.22 3.33
N ASN A 401 9.91 -29.38 4.63
CA ASN A 401 11.29 -29.37 5.09
C ASN A 401 12.02 -30.70 4.74
N GLU A 402 11.29 -31.82 4.83
CA GLU A 402 11.77 -33.16 4.50
C GLU A 402 10.66 -33.95 3.83
N GLY A 403 11.02 -35.00 3.08
CA GLY A 403 10.07 -35.83 2.35
C GLY A 403 9.60 -35.20 1.05
N CYS A 404 8.61 -35.82 0.43
CA CYS A 404 8.10 -35.41 -0.88
C CYS A 404 6.55 -35.40 -0.93
N VAL A 405 6.01 -34.32 -1.50
CA VAL A 405 4.57 -34.27 -1.87
C VAL A 405 4.50 -34.39 -3.39
N SER A 406 3.68 -35.34 -3.87
CA SER A 406 3.51 -35.58 -5.29
C SER A 406 2.03 -35.55 -5.67
N VAL A 407 1.75 -35.04 -6.87
CA VAL A 407 0.41 -34.99 -7.49
C VAL A 407 0.51 -35.60 -8.88
N PHE A 408 -0.35 -36.56 -9.18
CA PHE A 408 -0.31 -37.39 -10.40
C PHE A 408 1.11 -37.99 -10.65
N GLY A 409 1.77 -38.42 -9.58
CA GLY A 409 3.09 -39.03 -9.66
C GLY A 409 4.25 -38.05 -9.87
N GLN A 410 4.00 -36.75 -9.89
CA GLN A 410 5.02 -35.72 -10.03
C GLN A 410 5.19 -34.92 -8.75
N SER A 411 6.43 -34.65 -8.33
CA SER A 411 6.69 -33.78 -7.21
C SER A 411 6.12 -32.39 -7.44
N VAL A 412 5.45 -31.83 -6.43
CA VAL A 412 4.92 -30.46 -6.48
C VAL A 412 6.03 -29.41 -6.66
N LEU A 413 7.28 -29.76 -6.38
CA LEU A 413 8.46 -28.90 -6.56
C LEU A 413 8.86 -28.76 -8.03
N ASP A 414 8.57 -29.78 -8.85
CA ASP A 414 8.99 -29.88 -10.25
C ASP A 414 7.91 -29.34 -11.22
N VAL A 415 6.71 -29.10 -10.73
CA VAL A 415 5.56 -28.60 -11.51
C VAL A 415 5.39 -27.11 -11.28
N SER A 416 4.94 -26.37 -12.29
CA SER A 416 4.59 -24.96 -12.11
C SER A 416 3.41 -24.83 -11.14
N THR A 417 3.49 -23.83 -10.26
CA THR A 417 2.41 -23.59 -9.27
C THR A 417 1.08 -23.29 -9.94
N GLU A 418 1.09 -22.71 -11.13
CA GLU A 418 -0.12 -22.45 -11.92
C GLU A 418 -0.75 -23.75 -12.41
N ALA A 419 0.03 -24.64 -13.03
CA ALA A 419 -0.46 -25.94 -13.52
C ALA A 419 -0.99 -26.80 -12.38
N LEU A 420 -0.27 -26.82 -11.23
CA LEU A 420 -0.72 -27.52 -10.03
C LEU A 420 -2.07 -26.98 -9.52
N ARG A 421 -2.16 -25.68 -9.30
CA ARG A 421 -3.36 -25.04 -8.73
C ARG A 421 -4.57 -25.06 -9.68
N LYS A 422 -4.36 -25.14 -10.99
CA LYS A 422 -5.46 -25.34 -11.94
C LYS A 422 -6.18 -26.68 -11.72
N ARG A 423 -5.46 -27.71 -11.30
CA ARG A 423 -6.04 -29.04 -11.02
C ARG A 423 -6.67 -29.18 -9.64
N LEU A 424 -6.43 -28.21 -8.74
CA LEU A 424 -6.96 -28.23 -7.37
C LEU A 424 -8.15 -27.28 -7.25
N GLY A 425 -9.26 -27.75 -6.69
CA GLY A 425 -10.38 -26.91 -6.23
C GLY A 425 -10.42 -26.85 -4.72
N ILE A 426 -10.73 -25.68 -4.16
CA ILE A 426 -10.84 -25.53 -2.70
C ILE A 426 -12.16 -24.89 -2.32
N VAL A 427 -12.81 -25.47 -1.29
CA VAL A 427 -13.93 -24.87 -0.58
C VAL A 427 -13.51 -24.71 0.88
N SER A 428 -13.25 -23.48 1.28
CA SER A 428 -12.76 -23.14 2.62
C SER A 428 -13.90 -23.08 3.64
N GLN A 429 -13.58 -23.28 4.92
CA GLN A 429 -14.49 -23.14 6.05
C GLN A 429 -15.16 -21.75 6.09
N GLN A 430 -14.39 -20.69 5.84
CA GLN A 430 -14.88 -19.31 5.73
C GLN A 430 -14.61 -18.78 4.31
N PRO A 431 -15.56 -18.93 3.39
CA PRO A 431 -15.34 -18.53 2.00
C PRO A 431 -15.21 -17.03 1.84
N VAL A 432 -14.15 -16.61 1.17
CA VAL A 432 -13.90 -15.21 0.84
C VAL A 432 -14.81 -14.77 -0.30
N MET A 433 -15.55 -13.68 -0.08
CA MET A 433 -16.33 -12.99 -1.10
C MET A 433 -15.67 -11.65 -1.44
N PHE A 434 -15.40 -11.46 -2.72
CA PHE A 434 -14.90 -10.17 -3.22
C PHE A 434 -16.00 -9.14 -3.28
N SER A 435 -15.65 -7.90 -3.06
CA SER A 435 -16.56 -6.74 -3.14
C SER A 435 -16.95 -6.45 -4.59
N SER A 436 -17.74 -7.36 -5.17
CA SER A 436 -18.18 -7.35 -6.56
C SER A 436 -19.57 -8.00 -6.69
N THR A 437 -20.03 -8.30 -7.90
CA THR A 437 -21.28 -9.01 -8.15
C THR A 437 -21.16 -10.51 -7.81
N ILE A 438 -22.28 -11.19 -7.65
CA ILE A 438 -22.34 -12.66 -7.49
C ILE A 438 -21.73 -13.35 -8.71
N LYS A 439 -22.12 -12.91 -9.90
CA LYS A 439 -21.56 -13.38 -11.17
C LYS A 439 -20.03 -13.40 -11.15
N HIS A 440 -19.42 -12.26 -10.79
CA HIS A 440 -17.96 -12.15 -10.71
C HIS A 440 -17.35 -13.08 -9.64
N ASN A 441 -18.04 -13.26 -8.52
CA ASN A 441 -17.58 -14.16 -7.48
C ASN A 441 -17.61 -15.63 -7.89
N ILE A 442 -18.61 -16.07 -8.66
CA ILE A 442 -18.67 -17.42 -9.21
C ILE A 442 -17.64 -17.59 -10.35
N ALA A 443 -17.59 -16.62 -11.29
CA ALA A 443 -16.65 -16.62 -12.41
C ALA A 443 -15.18 -16.58 -12.00
N TYR A 444 -14.87 -16.27 -10.73
CA TYR A 444 -13.51 -16.35 -10.20
C TYR A 444 -12.88 -17.75 -10.31
N GLY A 445 -13.70 -18.81 -10.43
CA GLY A 445 -13.26 -20.17 -10.70
C GLY A 445 -12.78 -20.37 -12.14
N ASN A 446 -13.40 -19.67 -13.09
CA ASN A 446 -13.07 -19.65 -14.51
C ASN A 446 -13.60 -18.36 -15.14
N GLU A 447 -12.69 -17.40 -15.43
CA GLU A 447 -13.06 -16.07 -15.93
C GLU A 447 -13.56 -16.07 -17.38
N ASP A 448 -13.25 -17.10 -18.16
CA ASP A 448 -13.72 -17.27 -19.54
C ASP A 448 -15.10 -17.93 -19.64
N ALA A 449 -15.72 -18.30 -18.50
CA ALA A 449 -17.00 -18.99 -18.45
C ALA A 449 -18.16 -18.13 -18.97
N SER A 450 -19.03 -18.73 -19.77
CA SER A 450 -20.24 -18.08 -20.25
C SER A 450 -21.26 -17.88 -19.11
N GLN A 451 -22.24 -17.00 -19.32
CA GLN A 451 -23.34 -16.82 -18.37
C GLN A 451 -24.08 -18.14 -18.08
N LYS A 452 -24.23 -18.99 -19.10
CA LYS A 452 -24.87 -20.30 -18.94
C LYS A 452 -24.07 -21.25 -18.05
N ASP A 453 -22.74 -21.24 -18.17
CA ASP A 453 -21.87 -22.07 -17.33
C ASP A 453 -21.93 -21.62 -15.88
N ILE A 454 -21.99 -20.30 -15.65
CA ILE A 454 -22.13 -19.71 -14.31
C ILE A 454 -23.47 -20.10 -13.68
N GLU A 455 -24.57 -20.05 -14.47
CA GLU A 455 -25.90 -20.46 -14.02
C GLU A 455 -25.96 -21.97 -13.74
N ALA A 456 -25.35 -22.79 -14.59
CA ALA A 456 -25.26 -24.23 -14.38
C ALA A 456 -24.47 -24.58 -13.11
N ALA A 457 -23.34 -23.90 -12.89
CA ALA A 457 -22.56 -24.05 -11.65
C ALA A 457 -23.34 -23.62 -10.41
N ALA A 458 -24.12 -22.54 -10.50
CA ALA A 458 -24.97 -22.07 -9.41
C ALA A 458 -26.14 -23.03 -9.13
N LEU A 459 -26.71 -23.67 -10.16
CA LEU A 459 -27.74 -24.71 -10.01
C LEU A 459 -27.16 -25.93 -9.28
N ALA A 460 -26.02 -26.45 -9.71
CA ALA A 460 -25.34 -27.58 -9.07
C ALA A 460 -24.92 -27.28 -7.63
N ALA A 461 -24.70 -26.03 -7.29
CA ALA A 461 -24.39 -25.60 -5.93
C ALA A 461 -25.64 -25.21 -5.11
N HIS A 462 -26.85 -25.48 -5.58
CA HIS A 462 -28.11 -25.04 -4.97
C HIS A 462 -28.15 -23.53 -4.64
N ALA A 463 -27.47 -22.72 -5.44
CA ALA A 463 -27.34 -21.26 -5.25
C ALA A 463 -28.30 -20.45 -6.13
N HIS A 464 -28.76 -21.02 -7.23
CA HIS A 464 -29.54 -20.32 -8.27
C HIS A 464 -30.79 -19.67 -7.71
N GLU A 465 -31.59 -20.38 -6.92
CA GLU A 465 -32.88 -19.87 -6.41
C GLU A 465 -32.72 -18.61 -5.56
N PHE A 466 -31.79 -18.63 -4.60
CA PHE A 466 -31.58 -17.44 -3.77
C PHE A 466 -30.94 -16.29 -4.56
N ILE A 467 -30.14 -16.59 -5.60
CA ILE A 467 -29.54 -15.56 -6.47
C ILE A 467 -30.64 -14.84 -7.25
N GLU A 468 -31.56 -15.60 -7.87
CA GLU A 468 -32.69 -15.04 -8.62
C GLU A 468 -33.66 -14.23 -7.72
N ALA A 469 -33.78 -14.59 -6.44
CA ALA A 469 -34.57 -13.86 -5.48
C ALA A 469 -33.96 -12.49 -5.08
N LEU A 470 -32.70 -12.23 -5.44
CA LEU A 470 -32.08 -10.92 -5.16
C LEU A 470 -32.53 -9.86 -6.19
N PRO A 471 -32.56 -8.57 -5.81
CA PRO A 471 -33.09 -7.49 -6.65
C PRO A 471 -32.49 -7.37 -8.06
N LYS A 472 -31.25 -7.85 -8.26
CA LYS A 472 -30.54 -7.82 -9.55
C LYS A 472 -30.02 -9.20 -9.95
N GLY A 473 -30.53 -10.29 -9.38
CA GLY A 473 -30.07 -11.63 -9.65
C GLY A 473 -28.54 -11.76 -9.56
N TYR A 474 -27.91 -12.32 -10.57
CA TYR A 474 -26.46 -12.51 -10.66
C TYR A 474 -25.64 -11.21 -10.65
N ASP A 475 -26.22 -10.08 -11.05
CA ASP A 475 -25.58 -8.76 -11.01
C ASP A 475 -25.70 -8.07 -9.66
N SER A 476 -26.25 -8.73 -8.65
CA SER A 476 -26.36 -8.19 -7.29
C SER A 476 -24.98 -8.02 -6.68
N TYR A 477 -24.67 -6.79 -6.21
CA TYR A 477 -23.43 -6.44 -5.54
C TYR A 477 -23.43 -6.93 -4.09
N LEU A 478 -22.38 -7.68 -3.71
CA LEU A 478 -22.30 -8.37 -2.42
C LEU A 478 -21.87 -7.48 -1.23
N GLY A 479 -21.31 -6.32 -1.49
CA GLY A 479 -20.71 -5.50 -0.46
C GLY A 479 -19.35 -6.03 0.02
N GLU A 480 -18.78 -5.36 1.00
CA GLU A 480 -17.49 -5.73 1.57
C GLU A 480 -17.59 -7.11 2.26
N GLN A 481 -16.69 -8.03 1.92
CA GLN A 481 -16.67 -9.43 2.42
C GLN A 481 -18.01 -10.18 2.29
N GLY A 482 -18.85 -9.79 1.33
CA GLY A 482 -20.16 -10.42 1.13
C GLY A 482 -21.13 -10.18 2.31
N ALA A 483 -21.09 -8.99 2.92
CA ALA A 483 -21.91 -8.64 4.09
C ALA A 483 -23.44 -8.80 3.88
N ARG A 484 -23.87 -8.91 2.61
CA ARG A 484 -25.29 -9.05 2.24
C ARG A 484 -25.76 -10.50 2.13
N LEU A 485 -24.88 -11.48 2.27
CA LEU A 485 -25.18 -12.91 2.20
C LEU A 485 -25.12 -13.55 3.58
N SER A 486 -25.99 -14.54 3.82
CA SER A 486 -25.86 -15.43 4.98
C SER A 486 -24.63 -16.35 4.84
N GLY A 487 -24.22 -17.01 5.93
CA GLY A 487 -23.11 -17.97 5.91
C GLY A 487 -23.32 -19.09 4.87
N GLY A 488 -24.51 -19.69 4.85
CA GLY A 488 -24.87 -20.75 3.91
C GLY A 488 -24.92 -20.27 2.44
N GLN A 489 -25.37 -19.03 2.19
CA GLN A 489 -25.34 -18.45 0.86
C GLN A 489 -23.90 -18.23 0.37
N LYS A 490 -23.00 -17.70 1.23
CA LYS A 490 -21.57 -17.59 0.90
C LYS A 490 -20.94 -18.94 0.57
N GLN A 491 -21.28 -19.96 1.33
CA GLN A 491 -20.77 -21.32 1.13
C GLN A 491 -21.23 -21.87 -0.23
N ARG A 492 -22.51 -21.74 -0.57
CA ARG A 492 -23.04 -22.18 -1.87
C ARG A 492 -22.42 -21.43 -3.06
N VAL A 493 -22.14 -20.13 -2.93
CA VAL A 493 -21.37 -19.37 -3.94
C VAL A 493 -19.94 -19.90 -4.05
N ALA A 494 -19.28 -20.28 -2.96
CA ALA A 494 -17.94 -20.87 -3.00
C ALA A 494 -17.94 -22.28 -3.63
N ILE A 495 -18.98 -23.07 -3.38
CA ILE A 495 -19.19 -24.37 -4.05
C ILE A 495 -19.40 -24.13 -5.55
N ALA A 496 -20.27 -23.19 -5.95
CA ALA A 496 -20.47 -22.83 -7.36
C ALA A 496 -19.16 -22.43 -8.06
N ARG A 497 -18.28 -21.70 -7.37
CA ARG A 497 -16.94 -21.36 -7.84
C ARG A 497 -16.08 -22.61 -8.06
N ALA A 498 -16.14 -23.58 -7.17
CA ALA A 498 -15.40 -24.84 -7.27
C ALA A 498 -15.97 -25.73 -8.39
N VAL A 499 -17.31 -25.80 -8.54
CA VAL A 499 -17.99 -26.50 -9.65
C VAL A 499 -17.56 -25.92 -11.01
N LEU A 500 -17.59 -24.58 -11.14
CA LEU A 500 -17.23 -23.88 -12.38
C LEU A 500 -15.77 -24.08 -12.76
N LYS A 501 -14.89 -24.25 -11.78
CA LYS A 501 -13.48 -24.53 -12.00
C LYS A 501 -13.22 -25.93 -12.54
N ASP A 502 -14.10 -26.89 -12.23
CA ASP A 502 -14.04 -28.30 -12.63
C ASP A 502 -12.68 -28.98 -12.36
N PRO A 503 -12.20 -29.02 -11.10
CA PRO A 503 -10.87 -29.51 -10.76
C PRO A 503 -10.81 -31.04 -10.71
N ASP A 504 -9.62 -31.61 -10.96
CA ASP A 504 -9.37 -33.06 -10.80
C ASP A 504 -9.35 -33.49 -9.32
N ILE A 505 -8.91 -32.61 -8.44
CA ILE A 505 -8.78 -32.84 -6.99
C ILE A 505 -9.55 -31.76 -6.25
N LEU A 506 -10.41 -32.18 -5.32
CA LEU A 506 -11.20 -31.29 -4.49
C LEU A 506 -10.71 -31.29 -3.05
N LEU A 507 -10.48 -30.11 -2.49
CA LEU A 507 -10.11 -29.88 -1.10
C LEU A 507 -11.26 -29.19 -0.37
N LEU A 508 -11.86 -29.87 0.61
CA LEU A 508 -12.99 -29.37 1.40
C LEU A 508 -12.56 -29.16 2.84
N ASP A 509 -12.62 -27.93 3.32
CA ASP A 509 -12.33 -27.59 4.71
C ASP A 509 -13.64 -27.23 5.43
N GLU A 510 -14.19 -28.17 6.21
CA GLU A 510 -15.34 -28.00 7.10
C GLU A 510 -16.48 -27.11 6.53
N ALA A 511 -16.99 -27.47 5.36
CA ALA A 511 -17.90 -26.61 4.58
C ALA A 511 -19.29 -26.36 5.23
N THR A 512 -19.63 -26.98 6.37
CA THR A 512 -20.98 -26.91 6.97
C THR A 512 -21.02 -26.37 8.41
N SER A 513 -19.91 -25.93 8.99
CA SER A 513 -19.89 -25.37 10.35
C SER A 513 -20.64 -24.04 10.45
N ALA A 514 -21.40 -23.86 11.53
CA ALA A 514 -22.13 -22.63 11.87
C ALA A 514 -23.28 -22.24 10.90
N LEU A 515 -23.91 -23.22 10.22
CA LEU A 515 -25.09 -23.01 9.38
C LEU A 515 -26.38 -23.41 10.12
N ASP A 516 -27.48 -22.78 9.72
CA ASP A 516 -28.82 -23.25 10.08
C ASP A 516 -29.16 -24.55 9.34
N SER A 517 -30.09 -25.36 9.84
CA SER A 517 -30.39 -26.70 9.34
C SER A 517 -30.82 -26.73 7.86
N GLU A 518 -31.54 -25.72 7.37
CA GLU A 518 -31.94 -25.62 5.98
C GLU A 518 -30.75 -25.32 5.06
N SER A 519 -29.92 -24.33 5.45
CA SER A 519 -28.69 -24.00 4.73
C SER A 519 -27.71 -25.18 4.73
N GLU A 520 -27.59 -25.90 5.84
CA GLU A 520 -26.77 -27.10 5.95
C GLU A 520 -27.21 -28.21 4.99
N TYR A 521 -28.50 -28.47 4.89
CA TYR A 521 -29.05 -29.46 3.98
C TYR A 521 -28.68 -29.16 2.52
N HIS A 522 -28.90 -27.92 2.07
CA HIS A 522 -28.56 -27.51 0.70
C HIS A 522 -27.05 -27.51 0.43
N VAL A 523 -26.24 -27.10 1.40
CA VAL A 523 -24.77 -27.17 1.28
C VAL A 523 -24.30 -28.61 1.20
N GLN A 524 -24.86 -29.52 2.01
CA GLN A 524 -24.51 -30.93 1.99
C GLN A 524 -24.87 -31.57 0.63
N GLN A 525 -26.07 -31.33 0.10
CA GLN A 525 -26.45 -31.80 -1.24
C GLN A 525 -25.46 -31.31 -2.30
N ALA A 526 -25.12 -30.03 -2.29
CA ALA A 526 -24.17 -29.46 -3.24
C ALA A 526 -22.76 -30.08 -3.12
N ILE A 527 -22.32 -30.42 -1.88
CA ILE A 527 -21.06 -31.12 -1.64
C ILE A 527 -21.12 -32.56 -2.18
N ASP A 528 -22.20 -33.27 -1.93
CA ASP A 528 -22.37 -34.66 -2.37
C ASP A 528 -22.33 -34.73 -3.91
N GLU A 529 -23.04 -33.84 -4.62
CA GLU A 529 -23.00 -33.71 -6.08
C GLU A 529 -21.61 -33.32 -6.58
N LEU A 530 -20.94 -32.36 -5.91
CA LEU A 530 -19.60 -31.92 -6.30
C LEU A 530 -18.54 -33.02 -6.13
N THR A 531 -18.66 -33.87 -5.12
CA THR A 531 -17.69 -34.93 -4.80
C THR A 531 -17.90 -36.22 -5.56
N GLU A 532 -19.03 -36.36 -6.27
CA GLU A 532 -19.32 -37.56 -7.04
C GLU A 532 -18.29 -37.77 -8.15
N ASN A 533 -17.68 -38.96 -8.19
CA ASN A 533 -16.64 -39.34 -9.15
C ASN A 533 -15.38 -38.45 -9.16
N ARG A 534 -15.08 -37.70 -8.07
CA ARG A 534 -13.89 -36.85 -7.96
C ARG A 534 -12.99 -37.27 -6.81
N THR A 535 -11.68 -37.16 -7.03
CA THR A 535 -10.70 -37.34 -5.95
C THR A 535 -10.89 -36.23 -4.94
N THR A 536 -11.26 -36.58 -3.70
CA THR A 536 -11.62 -35.57 -2.69
C THR A 536 -10.88 -35.79 -1.38
N LEU A 537 -10.30 -34.72 -0.86
CA LEU A 537 -9.69 -34.68 0.47
C LEU A 537 -10.49 -33.72 1.34
N ILE A 538 -11.00 -34.20 2.48
CA ILE A 538 -11.94 -33.46 3.33
C ILE A 538 -11.37 -33.32 4.75
N ILE A 539 -11.28 -32.13 5.27
CA ILE A 539 -11.10 -31.91 6.71
C ILE A 539 -12.48 -31.96 7.34
N ALA A 540 -12.74 -33.05 8.08
CA ALA A 540 -14.08 -33.33 8.58
C ALA A 540 -14.17 -33.08 10.09
N HIS A 541 -15.22 -32.36 10.48
CA HIS A 541 -15.61 -32.09 11.85
C HIS A 541 -17.03 -32.61 12.18
N ARG A 542 -17.74 -33.18 11.17
CA ARG A 542 -19.10 -33.73 11.35
C ARG A 542 -19.19 -35.18 10.93
N LEU A 543 -20.02 -35.94 11.64
CA LEU A 543 -20.24 -37.36 11.38
C LEU A 543 -20.88 -37.62 10.01
N SER A 544 -21.80 -36.75 9.59
CA SER A 544 -22.44 -36.84 8.28
C SER A 544 -21.41 -36.88 7.12
N THR A 545 -20.41 -36.01 7.16
CA THR A 545 -19.34 -35.95 6.18
C THR A 545 -18.45 -37.21 6.20
N ILE A 546 -18.20 -37.76 7.38
CA ILE A 546 -17.29 -38.93 7.58
C ILE A 546 -17.93 -40.24 7.10
N LYS A 547 -19.25 -40.40 7.21
CA LYS A 547 -19.96 -41.63 6.79
C LYS A 547 -19.91 -41.91 5.29
N HIS A 548 -19.69 -40.90 4.48
CA HIS A 548 -19.71 -41.00 3.02
C HIS A 548 -18.32 -41.04 2.38
N VAL A 549 -17.24 -41.20 3.17
CA VAL A 549 -15.87 -41.31 2.65
C VAL A 549 -15.39 -42.75 2.59
N ASP A 550 -14.48 -43.02 1.66
CA ASP A 550 -13.92 -44.35 1.47
C ASP A 550 -12.90 -44.71 2.56
N ARG A 551 -12.18 -43.69 3.07
CA ARG A 551 -11.14 -43.87 4.07
C ARG A 551 -10.97 -42.61 4.94
N ILE A 552 -10.59 -42.82 6.18
CA ILE A 552 -10.32 -41.78 7.17
C ILE A 552 -8.86 -41.88 7.60
N LEU A 553 -8.16 -40.76 7.67
CA LEU A 553 -6.84 -40.61 8.26
C LEU A 553 -6.97 -39.86 9.58
N VAL A 554 -6.57 -40.48 10.69
CA VAL A 554 -6.64 -39.88 12.02
C VAL A 554 -5.31 -39.22 12.34
N PHE A 555 -5.32 -37.92 12.52
CA PHE A 555 -4.14 -37.10 12.84
C PHE A 555 -4.08 -36.81 14.34
N ASP A 556 -2.89 -36.93 14.91
CA ASP A 556 -2.54 -36.43 16.24
C ASP A 556 -1.10 -35.92 16.25
N GLN A 557 -0.88 -34.73 16.79
CA GLN A 557 0.44 -34.09 16.93
C GLN A 557 1.32 -34.12 15.66
N GLY A 558 0.72 -33.89 14.50
CA GLY A 558 1.43 -33.85 13.22
C GLY A 558 1.68 -35.23 12.60
N GLN A 559 1.15 -36.32 13.15
CA GLN A 559 1.35 -37.69 12.64
C GLN A 559 0.01 -38.36 12.31
N ILE A 560 0.03 -39.33 11.41
CA ILE A 560 -1.11 -40.23 11.17
C ILE A 560 -1.03 -41.37 12.16
N VAL A 561 -1.95 -41.41 13.14
CA VAL A 561 -1.97 -42.42 14.21
C VAL A 561 -2.87 -43.62 13.90
N ALA A 562 -3.85 -43.47 13.00
CA ALA A 562 -4.70 -44.56 12.53
C ALA A 562 -5.28 -44.23 11.15
N GLN A 563 -5.63 -45.27 10.39
CA GLN A 563 -6.36 -45.14 9.12
C GLN A 563 -7.31 -46.32 8.91
N GLY A 564 -8.45 -46.09 8.29
CA GLY A 564 -9.45 -47.13 8.01
C GLY A 564 -10.82 -46.52 7.68
N THR A 565 -11.84 -47.36 7.61
CA THR A 565 -13.24 -46.95 7.53
C THR A 565 -13.77 -46.52 8.90
N HIS A 566 -14.92 -45.85 8.93
CA HIS A 566 -15.59 -45.41 10.15
C HIS A 566 -15.72 -46.57 11.18
N ASP A 567 -16.26 -47.73 10.76
CA ASP A 567 -16.50 -48.87 11.61
C ASP A 567 -15.20 -49.51 12.14
N GLN A 568 -14.18 -49.61 11.26
CA GLN A 568 -12.87 -50.11 11.64
C GLN A 568 -12.21 -49.24 12.70
N LEU A 569 -12.28 -47.92 12.54
CA LEU A 569 -11.66 -46.98 13.47
C LEU A 569 -12.39 -46.86 14.79
N LEU A 570 -13.72 -47.04 14.82
CA LEU A 570 -14.48 -47.11 16.05
C LEU A 570 -14.04 -48.31 16.91
N ALA A 571 -13.68 -49.43 16.30
CA ALA A 571 -13.23 -50.64 17.00
C ALA A 571 -11.73 -50.60 17.36
N SER A 572 -10.87 -49.94 16.56
CA SER A 572 -9.41 -50.05 16.67
C SER A 572 -8.70 -48.79 17.21
N SER A 573 -9.33 -47.62 17.18
CA SER A 573 -8.69 -46.34 17.56
C SER A 573 -9.43 -45.70 18.73
N GLU A 574 -8.80 -45.64 19.88
CA GLU A 574 -9.35 -44.98 21.08
C GLU A 574 -9.51 -43.46 20.83
N LEU A 575 -8.55 -42.82 20.17
CA LEU A 575 -8.62 -41.41 19.81
C LEU A 575 -9.83 -41.13 18.92
N TYR A 576 -10.00 -41.93 17.85
CA TYR A 576 -11.13 -41.75 16.92
C TYR A 576 -12.47 -41.99 17.63
N SER A 577 -12.60 -43.05 18.42
CA SER A 577 -13.80 -43.34 19.23
C SER A 577 -14.15 -42.20 20.17
N ARG A 578 -13.14 -41.56 20.80
CA ARG A 578 -13.33 -40.40 21.67
C ARG A 578 -13.80 -39.19 20.87
N LEU A 579 -13.17 -38.90 19.72
CA LEU A 579 -13.58 -37.80 18.85
C LEU A 579 -14.98 -38.01 18.29
N ALA A 580 -15.30 -39.23 17.88
CA ALA A 580 -16.63 -39.60 17.41
C ALA A 580 -17.70 -39.38 18.50
N LYS A 581 -17.42 -39.73 19.75
CA LYS A 581 -18.34 -39.51 20.88
C LYS A 581 -18.51 -38.03 21.23
N LEU A 582 -17.45 -37.24 21.21
CA LEU A 582 -17.47 -35.83 21.63
C LEU A 582 -18.01 -34.86 20.54
N GLN A 583 -17.68 -35.11 19.29
CA GLN A 583 -18.04 -34.22 18.18
C GLN A 583 -19.28 -34.65 17.40
N PHE A 584 -19.72 -35.91 17.57
CA PHE A 584 -20.75 -36.50 16.72
C PHE A 584 -21.99 -36.97 17.50
N MET A 585 -22.05 -36.82 18.84
CA MET A 585 -23.25 -37.15 19.65
C MET A 585 -24.20 -35.95 19.84
N ASP A 586 -23.86 -34.75 19.36
CA ASP A 586 -24.73 -33.56 19.43
C ASP A 586 -25.50 -33.32 18.11
N ALA A 587 -25.79 -34.35 17.34
CA ALA A 587 -26.59 -34.28 16.12
C ALA A 587 -27.79 -35.21 16.18
#